data_6c67e37684958e99553bdd50b8ba4060
#
_entry.id   6c67e37684958e99553bdd50b8ba4060
#
_cell.length_a   1.000
_cell.length_b   1.000
_cell.length_c   1.000
_cell.angle_alpha   90.00
_cell.angle_beta   90.00
_cell.angle_gamma   90.00
#
_symmetry.space_group_name_H-M   'P 1'
#
loop_
_entity.id
_entity.type
_entity.pdbx_description
1 polymer ?
#
loop_
_entity_poly.entity_id
_entity_poly.type
_entity_poly.pdbx_seq_one_letter_code
_entity_poly.pdbx_strand_id
1 'polypeptide(L)'
;MNNDLQSRTAEYRQYIERYLTDYYTCFRCEPQQLLFEAMNYRLLSGGKRLRPIFTLEFCRMCGSDWKLAAPFAAAVEMIQTYSLIHDDLPCMDDDDLRRGKPTNHKVYGEGMAVLAGDALLTDAFMVASGAKLKKPENIATAIGVLAQNAGSLGMVGGQVLDINSEERLLTEEEVLAIQSRKTGALINASCVLGVLAAGGSELQLEAASRFAGALGLAFQIRDDMLDVIGNEKELGKAVGTDTVKNTFVRLYGLEKCEELVNHYTDIALEALKVFPDHQYLYDLALQLTQRTS
;
A
#
# COMPACT_ATOMS: atom_id res chain seq x y z
N MET A 1 22.17 -11.09 -3.79
CA MET A 1 20.72 -11.02 -3.43
C MET A 1 20.34 -12.32 -2.72
N ASN A 2 19.65 -12.22 -1.59
CA ASN A 2 19.28 -13.38 -0.79
C ASN A 2 18.24 -14.24 -1.54
N ASN A 3 18.60 -15.46 -1.97
CA ASN A 3 17.69 -16.36 -2.70
C ASN A 3 16.38 -16.63 -1.94
N ASP A 4 16.40 -16.61 -0.61
CA ASP A 4 15.23 -16.82 0.25
C ASP A 4 14.24 -15.65 0.15
N LEU A 5 14.73 -14.40 0.14
CA LEU A 5 13.89 -13.21 -0.01
C LEU A 5 13.12 -13.23 -1.35
N GLN A 6 13.81 -13.53 -2.45
CA GLN A 6 13.18 -13.58 -3.77
C GLN A 6 12.18 -14.73 -3.88
N SER A 7 12.53 -15.90 -3.39
CA SER A 7 11.67 -17.09 -3.42
C SER A 7 10.38 -16.86 -2.64
N ARG A 8 10.47 -16.36 -1.40
CA ARG A 8 9.30 -16.09 -0.54
C ARG A 8 8.43 -14.96 -1.09
N THR A 9 9.05 -13.90 -1.62
CA THR A 9 8.32 -12.83 -2.31
C THR A 9 7.53 -13.35 -3.50
N ALA A 10 8.13 -14.23 -4.30
CA ALA A 10 7.47 -14.84 -5.45
C ALA A 10 6.30 -15.76 -5.02
N GLU A 11 6.49 -16.57 -3.96
CA GLU A 11 5.46 -17.41 -3.39
C GLU A 11 4.24 -16.61 -2.94
N TYR A 12 4.45 -15.56 -2.13
CA TYR A 12 3.36 -14.70 -1.66
C TYR A 12 2.64 -14.00 -2.80
N ARG A 13 3.39 -13.46 -3.77
CA ARG A 13 2.80 -12.81 -4.94
C ARG A 13 1.95 -13.79 -5.75
N GLN A 14 2.48 -14.95 -6.07
CA GLN A 14 1.76 -15.96 -6.84
C GLN A 14 0.50 -16.43 -6.11
N TYR A 15 0.58 -16.59 -4.79
CA TYR A 15 -0.55 -17.01 -3.98
C TYR A 15 -1.67 -15.97 -3.98
N ILE A 16 -1.35 -14.70 -3.71
CA ILE A 16 -2.37 -13.65 -3.66
C ILE A 16 -2.97 -13.35 -5.03
N GLU A 17 -2.20 -13.39 -6.10
CA GLU A 17 -2.70 -13.22 -7.46
C GLU A 17 -3.68 -14.34 -7.82
N ARG A 18 -3.37 -15.58 -7.45
CA ARG A 18 -4.32 -16.70 -7.62
C ARG A 18 -5.57 -16.50 -6.77
N TYR A 19 -5.42 -16.14 -5.49
CA TYR A 19 -6.56 -15.91 -4.60
C TYR A 19 -7.53 -14.86 -5.16
N LEU A 20 -7.01 -13.72 -5.64
CA LEU A 20 -7.80 -12.65 -6.25
C LEU A 20 -8.47 -13.11 -7.55
N THR A 21 -7.77 -13.87 -8.39
CA THR A 21 -8.32 -14.43 -9.63
C THR A 21 -9.46 -15.41 -9.35
N ASP A 22 -9.25 -16.33 -8.40
CA ASP A 22 -10.23 -17.34 -8.04
C ASP A 22 -11.48 -16.72 -7.41
N TYR A 23 -11.31 -15.66 -6.59
CA TYR A 23 -12.41 -14.95 -5.95
C TYR A 23 -13.44 -14.43 -6.96
N TYR A 24 -12.98 -13.77 -8.04
CA TYR A 24 -13.89 -13.22 -9.04
C TYR A 24 -14.32 -14.23 -10.13
N THR A 25 -13.69 -15.39 -10.18
CA THR A 25 -14.05 -16.43 -11.18
C THR A 25 -15.46 -16.98 -10.97
N CYS A 26 -15.95 -17.02 -9.73
CA CYS A 26 -17.30 -17.49 -9.41
C CYS A 26 -18.43 -16.55 -9.91
N PHE A 27 -18.13 -15.30 -10.26
CA PHE A 27 -19.11 -14.31 -10.71
C PHE A 27 -19.21 -14.16 -12.23
N ARG A 28 -18.59 -15.04 -13.03
CA ARG A 28 -18.52 -14.91 -14.50
C ARG A 28 -19.87 -15.01 -15.22
N CYS A 29 -20.90 -15.52 -14.56
CA CYS A 29 -22.23 -15.69 -15.14
C CYS A 29 -23.22 -14.60 -14.70
N GLU A 30 -22.77 -13.58 -13.96
CA GLU A 30 -23.63 -12.51 -13.49
C GLU A 30 -23.95 -11.50 -14.59
N PRO A 31 -25.14 -10.88 -14.60
CA PRO A 31 -25.55 -9.91 -15.64
C PRO A 31 -24.61 -8.70 -15.74
N GLN A 32 -23.94 -8.31 -14.62
CA GLN A 32 -23.01 -7.19 -14.55
C GLN A 32 -21.54 -7.57 -14.88
N GLN A 33 -21.33 -8.51 -15.80
CA GLN A 33 -20.01 -9.02 -16.16
C GLN A 33 -19.02 -7.91 -16.52
N LEU A 34 -19.47 -6.86 -17.21
CA LEU A 34 -18.61 -5.71 -17.58
C LEU A 34 -17.99 -5.04 -16.36
N LEU A 35 -18.71 -4.96 -15.22
CA LEU A 35 -18.17 -4.45 -13.97
C LEU A 35 -17.00 -5.30 -13.48
N PHE A 36 -17.16 -6.63 -13.45
CA PHE A 36 -16.08 -7.53 -13.05
C PHE A 36 -14.87 -7.47 -13.97
N GLU A 37 -15.09 -7.27 -15.27
CA GLU A 37 -14.00 -7.07 -16.24
C GLU A 37 -13.23 -5.77 -15.92
N ALA A 38 -13.93 -4.66 -15.66
CA ALA A 38 -13.33 -3.38 -15.30
C ALA A 38 -12.56 -3.46 -13.97
N MET A 39 -13.12 -4.12 -12.95
CA MET A 39 -12.43 -4.35 -11.66
C MET A 39 -11.15 -5.18 -11.87
N ASN A 40 -11.25 -6.31 -12.57
CA ASN A 40 -10.13 -7.23 -12.80
C ASN A 40 -9.04 -6.62 -13.70
N TYR A 41 -9.41 -5.78 -14.64
CA TYR A 41 -8.47 -5.09 -15.53
C TYR A 41 -7.36 -4.39 -14.73
N ARG A 42 -7.71 -3.73 -13.63
CA ARG A 42 -6.73 -3.06 -12.76
C ARG A 42 -6.19 -3.97 -11.67
N LEU A 43 -7.06 -4.72 -10.98
CA LEU A 43 -6.69 -5.58 -9.86
C LEU A 43 -5.64 -6.64 -10.26
N LEU A 44 -5.79 -7.23 -11.45
CA LEU A 44 -4.89 -8.27 -11.96
C LEU A 44 -3.79 -7.74 -12.89
N SER A 45 -3.62 -6.42 -12.98
CA SER A 45 -2.58 -5.81 -13.84
C SER A 45 -1.14 -5.98 -13.33
N GLY A 46 -0.93 -6.75 -12.28
CA GLY A 46 0.37 -6.98 -11.65
C GLY A 46 0.78 -5.86 -10.69
N GLY A 47 2.03 -5.91 -10.24
CA GLY A 47 2.62 -4.95 -9.31
C GLY A 47 3.51 -5.62 -8.27
N LYS A 48 4.10 -4.82 -7.38
CA LYS A 48 5.00 -5.32 -6.31
C LYS A 48 4.25 -6.11 -5.23
N ARG A 49 2.94 -5.89 -5.08
CA ARG A 49 2.08 -6.54 -4.05
C ARG A 49 2.62 -6.42 -2.62
N LEU A 50 3.28 -5.31 -2.30
CA LEU A 50 3.94 -5.14 -1.00
C LEU A 50 2.95 -5.22 0.18
N ARG A 51 1.79 -4.59 0.06
CA ARG A 51 0.76 -4.59 1.12
C ARG A 51 0.25 -6.00 1.43
N PRO A 52 -0.21 -6.81 0.46
CA PRO A 52 -0.48 -8.22 0.69
C PRO A 52 0.67 -8.99 1.32
N ILE A 53 1.91 -8.77 0.84
CA ILE A 53 3.10 -9.43 1.37
C ILE A 53 3.30 -9.11 2.84
N PHE A 54 3.16 -7.84 3.26
CA PHE A 54 3.22 -7.47 4.67
C PHE A 54 2.14 -8.21 5.49
N THR A 55 0.90 -8.26 4.99
CA THR A 55 -0.19 -8.95 5.69
C THR A 55 0.10 -10.44 5.89
N LEU A 56 0.56 -11.12 4.86
CA LEU A 56 0.89 -12.54 4.93
C LEU A 56 2.09 -12.80 5.85
N GLU A 57 3.15 -11.99 5.72
CA GLU A 57 4.36 -12.20 6.49
C GLU A 57 4.19 -11.89 7.98
N PHE A 58 3.47 -10.82 8.35
CA PHE A 58 3.18 -10.57 9.77
C PHE A 58 2.38 -11.70 10.41
N CYS A 59 1.44 -12.33 9.66
CA CYS A 59 0.75 -13.52 10.14
C CYS A 59 1.72 -14.68 10.38
N ARG A 60 2.65 -14.91 9.45
CA ARG A 60 3.68 -15.96 9.58
C ARG A 60 4.60 -15.72 10.76
N MET A 61 5.09 -14.50 10.94
CA MET A 61 5.99 -14.12 12.03
C MET A 61 5.36 -14.27 13.42
N CYS A 62 4.02 -14.22 13.50
CA CYS A 62 3.28 -14.55 14.72
C CYS A 62 3.10 -16.07 14.94
N GLY A 63 3.75 -16.93 14.14
CA GLY A 63 3.71 -18.39 14.30
C GLY A 63 2.44 -19.05 13.76
N SER A 64 1.68 -18.41 12.89
CA SER A 64 0.47 -18.97 12.26
C SER A 64 0.71 -19.34 10.80
N ASP A 65 -0.21 -20.15 10.26
CA ASP A 65 -0.26 -20.34 8.81
C ASP A 65 -0.63 -19.01 8.15
N TRP A 66 0.29 -18.45 7.37
CA TRP A 66 0.13 -17.17 6.70
C TRP A 66 -1.06 -17.11 5.75
N LYS A 67 -1.54 -18.28 5.26
CA LYS A 67 -2.74 -18.37 4.41
C LYS A 67 -4.02 -17.92 5.12
N LEU A 68 -4.04 -17.96 6.45
CA LEU A 68 -5.16 -17.43 7.24
C LEU A 68 -5.37 -15.93 7.01
N ALA A 69 -4.31 -15.19 6.69
CA ALA A 69 -4.36 -13.76 6.41
C ALA A 69 -4.76 -13.42 4.96
N ALA A 70 -4.93 -14.40 4.08
CA ALA A 70 -5.23 -14.19 2.66
C ALA A 70 -6.46 -13.31 2.40
N PRO A 71 -7.61 -13.45 3.11
CA PRO A 71 -8.75 -12.57 2.92
C PRO A 71 -8.42 -11.11 3.20
N PHE A 72 -7.62 -10.84 4.25
CA PHE A 72 -7.20 -9.47 4.59
C PHE A 72 -6.16 -8.94 3.59
N ALA A 73 -5.23 -9.77 3.14
CA ALA A 73 -4.28 -9.42 2.10
C ALA A 73 -4.97 -9.04 0.79
N ALA A 74 -6.00 -9.80 0.40
CA ALA A 74 -6.85 -9.50 -0.75
C ALA A 74 -7.63 -8.20 -0.55
N ALA A 75 -8.23 -8.00 0.61
CA ALA A 75 -9.00 -6.80 0.94
C ALA A 75 -8.13 -5.53 0.83
N VAL A 76 -6.92 -5.55 1.40
CA VAL A 76 -5.99 -4.42 1.31
C VAL A 76 -5.59 -4.12 -0.13
N GLU A 77 -5.38 -5.14 -0.97
CA GLU A 77 -5.06 -4.94 -2.38
C GLU A 77 -6.26 -4.41 -3.19
N MET A 78 -7.49 -4.82 -2.85
CA MET A 78 -8.71 -4.25 -3.42
C MET A 78 -8.85 -2.77 -3.06
N ILE A 79 -8.60 -2.40 -1.78
CA ILE A 79 -8.56 -1.00 -1.32
C ILE A 79 -7.51 -0.20 -2.09
N GLN A 80 -6.28 -0.72 -2.22
CA GLN A 80 -5.23 -0.05 -3.02
C GLN A 80 -5.63 0.07 -4.49
N THR A 81 -6.33 -0.92 -5.03
CA THR A 81 -6.70 -0.92 -6.44
C THR A 81 -7.79 0.09 -6.74
N TYR A 82 -8.83 0.17 -5.88
CA TYR A 82 -9.89 1.18 -6.08
C TYR A 82 -9.31 2.59 -6.01
N SER A 83 -8.40 2.86 -5.06
CA SER A 83 -7.82 4.20 -4.93
C SER A 83 -7.08 4.61 -6.21
N LEU A 84 -6.32 3.68 -6.81
CA LEU A 84 -5.63 3.94 -8.08
C LEU A 84 -6.58 4.13 -9.26
N ILE A 85 -7.73 3.44 -9.29
CA ILE A 85 -8.75 3.63 -10.33
C ILE A 85 -9.37 5.02 -10.21
N HIS A 86 -9.67 5.46 -8.98
CA HIS A 86 -10.28 6.76 -8.74
C HIS A 86 -9.28 7.90 -8.90
N ASP A 87 -8.03 7.73 -8.45
CA ASP A 87 -6.97 8.72 -8.65
C ASP A 87 -6.72 9.00 -10.14
N ASP A 88 -6.84 7.98 -11.02
CA ASP A 88 -6.66 8.13 -12.47
C ASP A 88 -7.79 8.92 -13.17
N LEU A 89 -8.94 9.18 -12.52
CA LEU A 89 -10.10 9.83 -13.15
C LEU A 89 -9.81 11.28 -13.57
N PRO A 90 -10.53 11.81 -14.60
CA PRO A 90 -10.37 13.20 -15.05
C PRO A 90 -10.65 14.27 -14.00
N CYS A 91 -11.41 13.95 -12.95
CA CYS A 91 -11.68 14.84 -11.82
C CYS A 91 -10.63 14.75 -10.71
N MET A 92 -9.62 13.95 -10.89
CA MET A 92 -8.49 13.70 -9.97
C MET A 92 -7.18 13.99 -10.70
N ASP A 93 -6.29 12.99 -10.86
CA ASP A 93 -4.97 13.18 -11.48
C ASP A 93 -5.02 13.25 -13.02
N ASP A 94 -6.16 12.86 -13.66
CA ASP A 94 -6.40 12.79 -15.13
C ASP A 94 -5.31 12.01 -15.88
N ASP A 95 -4.90 10.88 -15.34
CA ASP A 95 -3.86 10.03 -15.91
C ASP A 95 -4.38 9.16 -17.06
N ASP A 96 -3.76 9.25 -18.24
CA ASP A 96 -4.06 8.40 -19.40
C ASP A 96 -3.48 6.99 -19.28
N LEU A 97 -2.31 6.88 -18.65
CA LEU A 97 -1.54 5.64 -18.53
C LEU A 97 -1.11 5.38 -17.09
N ARG A 98 -1.20 4.14 -16.65
CA ARG A 98 -0.62 3.68 -15.39
C ARG A 98 0.12 2.35 -15.57
N ARG A 99 1.40 2.33 -15.22
CA ARG A 99 2.30 1.19 -15.45
C ARG A 99 2.35 0.76 -16.93
N GLY A 100 2.34 1.75 -17.83
CA GLY A 100 2.41 1.51 -19.28
C GLY A 100 1.14 0.97 -19.93
N LYS A 101 0.01 0.89 -19.20
CA LYS A 101 -1.29 0.49 -19.73
C LYS A 101 -2.29 1.64 -19.61
N PRO A 102 -3.27 1.75 -20.54
CA PRO A 102 -4.37 2.70 -20.39
C PRO A 102 -5.06 2.57 -19.03
N THR A 103 -5.48 3.70 -18.48
CA THR A 103 -6.20 3.75 -17.20
C THR A 103 -7.62 3.20 -17.36
N ASN A 104 -8.28 2.89 -16.26
CA ASN A 104 -9.58 2.22 -16.27
C ASN A 104 -10.64 3.05 -17.02
N HIS A 105 -10.68 4.38 -16.78
CA HIS A 105 -11.62 5.27 -17.42
C HIS A 105 -11.39 5.42 -18.95
N LYS A 106 -10.15 5.25 -19.42
CA LYS A 106 -9.85 5.26 -20.86
C LYS A 106 -10.34 3.99 -21.56
N VAL A 107 -10.41 2.85 -20.86
CA VAL A 107 -10.85 1.57 -21.45
C VAL A 107 -12.35 1.37 -21.32
N TYR A 108 -12.95 1.72 -20.19
CA TYR A 108 -14.34 1.38 -19.85
C TYR A 108 -15.23 2.62 -19.71
N GLY A 109 -14.68 3.83 -19.80
CA GLY A 109 -15.38 5.09 -19.54
C GLY A 109 -15.44 5.45 -18.06
N GLU A 110 -15.65 6.74 -17.77
CA GLU A 110 -15.59 7.33 -16.43
C GLU A 110 -16.59 6.69 -15.46
N GLY A 111 -17.86 6.57 -15.87
CA GLY A 111 -18.91 6.00 -15.02
C GLY A 111 -18.61 4.56 -14.60
N MET A 112 -18.08 3.74 -15.52
CA MET A 112 -17.69 2.37 -15.19
C MET A 112 -16.45 2.32 -14.28
N ALA A 113 -15.50 3.24 -14.46
CA ALA A 113 -14.33 3.34 -13.58
C ALA A 113 -14.73 3.72 -12.15
N VAL A 114 -15.66 4.67 -11.97
CA VAL A 114 -16.24 5.00 -10.65
C VAL A 114 -16.87 3.77 -10.02
N LEU A 115 -17.75 3.07 -10.74
CA LEU A 115 -18.44 1.88 -10.22
C LEU A 115 -17.47 0.73 -9.92
N ALA A 116 -16.42 0.55 -10.73
CA ALA A 116 -15.40 -0.47 -10.47
C ALA A 116 -14.61 -0.18 -9.18
N GLY A 117 -14.30 1.08 -8.92
CA GLY A 117 -13.69 1.49 -7.65
C GLY A 117 -14.62 1.27 -6.46
N ASP A 118 -15.89 1.70 -6.54
CA ASP A 118 -16.91 1.52 -5.49
C ASP A 118 -17.13 0.03 -5.15
N ALA A 119 -17.19 -0.80 -6.18
CA ALA A 119 -17.36 -2.24 -6.01
C ALA A 119 -16.13 -2.86 -5.32
N LEU A 120 -14.91 -2.55 -5.76
CA LEU A 120 -13.67 -3.03 -5.11
C LEU A 120 -13.58 -2.58 -3.66
N LEU A 121 -13.94 -1.32 -3.35
CA LEU A 121 -13.98 -0.81 -1.99
C LEU A 121 -14.94 -1.62 -1.12
N THR A 122 -16.15 -1.88 -1.61
CA THR A 122 -17.18 -2.62 -0.87
C THR A 122 -16.83 -4.10 -0.72
N ASP A 123 -16.37 -4.73 -1.81
CA ASP A 123 -15.96 -6.13 -1.84
C ASP A 123 -14.77 -6.41 -0.91
N ALA A 124 -13.89 -5.45 -0.69
CA ALA A 124 -12.80 -5.57 0.27
C ALA A 124 -13.31 -5.93 1.69
N PHE A 125 -14.40 -5.28 2.14
CA PHE A 125 -15.00 -5.60 3.44
C PHE A 125 -15.73 -6.94 3.42
N MET A 126 -16.36 -7.29 2.30
CA MET A 126 -17.02 -8.58 2.13
C MET A 126 -15.99 -9.72 2.22
N VAL A 127 -14.85 -9.60 1.51
CA VAL A 127 -13.75 -10.58 1.56
C VAL A 127 -13.17 -10.68 2.97
N ALA A 128 -12.89 -9.55 3.62
CA ALA A 128 -12.34 -9.53 4.98
C ALA A 128 -13.29 -10.18 5.99
N SER A 129 -14.61 -9.95 5.86
CA SER A 129 -15.62 -10.52 6.76
C SER A 129 -15.74 -12.05 6.62
N GLY A 130 -15.40 -12.60 5.47
CA GLY A 130 -15.39 -14.03 5.19
C GLY A 130 -14.18 -14.78 5.74
N ALA A 131 -13.24 -14.11 6.41
CA ALA A 131 -12.04 -14.73 6.97
C ALA A 131 -12.39 -15.82 8.00
N LYS A 132 -11.61 -16.92 7.99
CA LYS A 132 -11.80 -18.03 8.95
C LYS A 132 -10.61 -18.05 9.91
N LEU A 133 -10.75 -17.33 11.03
CA LEU A 133 -9.70 -17.19 12.03
C LEU A 133 -9.90 -18.15 13.22
N LYS A 134 -8.80 -18.46 13.93
CA LYS A 134 -8.85 -19.20 15.19
C LYS A 134 -9.57 -18.39 16.29
N LYS A 135 -9.50 -17.05 16.21
CA LYS A 135 -10.20 -16.09 17.09
C LYS A 135 -11.19 -15.29 16.24
N PRO A 136 -12.44 -15.77 16.04
CA PRO A 136 -13.42 -15.11 15.18
C PRO A 136 -13.73 -13.65 15.61
N GLU A 137 -13.60 -13.32 16.88
CA GLU A 137 -13.74 -11.96 17.42
C GLU A 137 -12.78 -10.95 16.78
N ASN A 138 -11.62 -11.40 16.32
CA ASN A 138 -10.65 -10.55 15.63
C ASN A 138 -11.14 -10.08 14.27
N ILE A 139 -12.14 -10.72 13.65
CA ILE A 139 -12.68 -10.29 12.34
C ILE A 139 -13.29 -8.91 12.43
N ALA A 140 -14.11 -8.63 13.46
CA ALA A 140 -14.72 -7.31 13.66
C ALA A 140 -13.67 -6.23 13.89
N THR A 141 -12.64 -6.53 14.70
CA THR A 141 -11.50 -5.64 14.93
C THR A 141 -10.72 -5.39 13.64
N ALA A 142 -10.45 -6.43 12.86
CA ALA A 142 -9.75 -6.32 11.58
C ALA A 142 -10.52 -5.46 10.56
N ILE A 143 -11.84 -5.63 10.47
CA ILE A 143 -12.70 -4.79 9.63
C ILE A 143 -12.64 -3.33 10.10
N GLY A 144 -12.67 -3.09 11.41
CA GLY A 144 -12.51 -1.75 12.00
C GLY A 144 -11.18 -1.11 11.63
N VAL A 145 -10.07 -1.86 11.75
CA VAL A 145 -8.73 -1.41 11.35
C VAL A 145 -8.67 -1.08 9.86
N LEU A 146 -9.23 -1.94 9.00
CA LEU A 146 -9.28 -1.69 7.55
C LEU A 146 -10.07 -0.43 7.24
N ALA A 147 -11.26 -0.26 7.84
CA ALA A 147 -12.13 0.88 7.62
C ALA A 147 -11.49 2.21 8.08
N GLN A 148 -10.88 2.22 9.26
CA GLN A 148 -10.20 3.40 9.79
C GLN A 148 -9.04 3.84 8.90
N ASN A 149 -8.22 2.89 8.45
CA ASN A 149 -7.02 3.19 7.65
C ASN A 149 -7.35 3.49 6.17
N ALA A 150 -8.41 2.93 5.62
CA ALA A 150 -8.86 3.23 4.25
C ALA A 150 -9.69 4.52 4.17
N GLY A 151 -10.45 4.84 5.21
CA GLY A 151 -11.48 5.88 5.23
C GLY A 151 -10.97 7.30 5.50
N SER A 152 -11.89 8.13 6.04
CA SER A 152 -11.69 9.57 6.28
C SER A 152 -10.58 9.91 7.28
N LEU A 153 -10.24 9.01 8.18
CA LEU A 153 -9.13 9.17 9.13
C LEU A 153 -7.79 8.67 8.60
N GLY A 154 -7.80 7.91 7.50
CA GLY A 154 -6.64 7.30 6.85
C GLY A 154 -6.46 7.79 5.41
N MET A 155 -6.42 6.86 4.46
CA MET A 155 -6.02 7.10 3.07
C MET A 155 -6.88 8.17 2.37
N VAL A 156 -8.22 8.09 2.47
CA VAL A 156 -9.12 9.10 1.87
C VAL A 156 -8.89 10.47 2.51
N GLY A 157 -8.73 10.54 3.84
CA GLY A 157 -8.40 11.79 4.53
C GLY A 157 -7.04 12.36 4.06
N GLY A 158 -6.06 11.51 3.85
CA GLY A 158 -4.77 11.89 3.30
C GLY A 158 -4.87 12.45 1.89
N GLN A 159 -5.70 11.85 1.02
CA GLN A 159 -5.97 12.34 -0.34
C GLN A 159 -6.63 13.72 -0.34
N VAL A 160 -7.59 13.96 0.57
CA VAL A 160 -8.20 15.30 0.73
C VAL A 160 -7.17 16.35 1.11
N LEU A 161 -6.26 16.02 2.05
CA LEU A 161 -5.19 16.95 2.44
C LEU A 161 -4.24 17.23 1.28
N ASP A 162 -3.94 16.23 0.48
CA ASP A 162 -3.05 16.34 -0.69
C ASP A 162 -3.66 17.28 -1.75
N ILE A 163 -4.88 17.02 -2.20
CA ILE A 163 -5.60 17.86 -3.16
C ILE A 163 -5.71 19.32 -2.69
N ASN A 164 -6.05 19.55 -1.42
CA ASN A 164 -6.18 20.90 -0.88
C ASN A 164 -4.85 21.65 -0.74
N SER A 165 -3.74 20.99 -1.02
CA SER A 165 -2.39 21.52 -0.83
C SER A 165 -1.62 21.79 -2.14
N GLU A 166 -2.18 21.47 -3.31
CA GLU A 166 -1.49 21.55 -4.59
C GLU A 166 -1.02 22.97 -4.97
N GLU A 167 -1.76 23.99 -4.55
CA GLU A 167 -1.49 25.38 -4.93
C GLU A 167 -0.63 26.16 -3.90
N ARG A 168 -0.18 25.53 -2.81
CA ARG A 168 0.58 26.21 -1.75
C ARG A 168 1.76 25.37 -1.23
N LEU A 169 2.72 26.08 -0.65
CA LEU A 169 3.82 25.43 0.05
C LEU A 169 3.35 24.91 1.41
N LEU A 170 3.71 23.66 1.72
CA LEU A 170 3.39 23.00 2.97
C LEU A 170 4.50 23.11 4.00
N THR A 171 4.09 23.13 5.26
CA THR A 171 4.99 22.91 6.41
C THR A 171 5.36 21.43 6.52
N GLU A 172 6.40 21.15 7.32
CA GLU A 172 6.80 19.77 7.66
C GLU A 172 5.65 18.96 8.23
N GLU A 173 4.90 19.52 9.18
CA GLU A 173 3.77 18.85 9.84
C GLU A 173 2.68 18.47 8.85
N GLU A 174 2.41 19.34 7.87
CA GLU A 174 1.42 19.08 6.83
C GLU A 174 1.88 17.98 5.86
N VAL A 175 3.14 17.98 5.43
CA VAL A 175 3.70 16.91 4.58
C VAL A 175 3.67 15.58 5.33
N LEU A 176 4.09 15.53 6.59
CA LEU A 176 4.00 14.33 7.42
C LEU A 176 2.56 13.85 7.60
N ALA A 177 1.60 14.77 7.79
CA ALA A 177 0.19 14.44 7.93
C ALA A 177 -0.40 13.82 6.65
N ILE A 178 -0.01 14.30 5.47
CA ILE A 178 -0.41 13.74 4.18
C ILE A 178 0.18 12.34 4.02
N GLN A 179 1.50 12.22 4.14
CA GLN A 179 2.20 10.97 3.86
C GLN A 179 1.82 9.85 4.84
N SER A 180 1.65 10.17 6.12
CA SER A 180 1.22 9.19 7.12
C SER A 180 -0.18 8.66 6.86
N ARG A 181 -1.07 9.47 6.26
CA ARG A 181 -2.45 9.07 5.95
C ARG A 181 -2.58 8.48 4.54
N LYS A 182 -2.18 9.22 3.50
CA LYS A 182 -2.34 8.81 2.10
C LYS A 182 -1.63 7.48 1.81
N THR A 183 -0.41 7.33 2.30
CA THR A 183 0.43 6.14 2.06
C THR A 183 0.57 5.26 3.30
N GLY A 184 0.91 5.85 4.44
CA GLY A 184 1.25 5.13 5.67
C GLY A 184 0.09 4.35 6.28
N ALA A 185 -1.13 4.89 6.24
CA ALA A 185 -2.29 4.25 6.85
C ALA A 185 -2.57 2.85 6.26
N LEU A 186 -2.53 2.70 4.94
CA LEU A 186 -2.80 1.39 4.33
C LEU A 186 -1.64 0.40 4.52
N ILE A 187 -0.40 0.87 4.66
CA ILE A 187 0.74 0.03 5.08
C ILE A 187 0.53 -0.43 6.52
N ASN A 188 0.08 0.46 7.40
CA ASN A 188 -0.25 0.12 8.79
C ASN A 188 -1.36 -0.93 8.86
N ALA A 189 -2.46 -0.75 8.13
CA ALA A 189 -3.52 -1.75 8.05
C ALA A 189 -2.96 -3.11 7.61
N SER A 190 -2.09 -3.15 6.59
CA SER A 190 -1.50 -4.39 6.09
C SER A 190 -0.75 -5.16 7.17
N CYS A 191 0.09 -4.49 7.94
CA CYS A 191 0.90 -5.11 8.99
C CYS A 191 0.03 -5.59 10.17
N VAL A 192 -0.87 -4.73 10.65
CA VAL A 192 -1.75 -5.02 11.78
C VAL A 192 -2.73 -6.14 11.48
N LEU A 193 -3.31 -6.17 10.27
CA LEU A 193 -4.22 -7.22 9.83
C LEU A 193 -3.55 -8.61 9.82
N GLY A 194 -2.27 -8.68 9.45
CA GLY A 194 -1.50 -9.92 9.53
C GLY A 194 -1.38 -10.43 10.97
N VAL A 195 -1.07 -9.56 11.92
CA VAL A 195 -1.00 -9.92 13.35
C VAL A 195 -2.36 -10.35 13.89
N LEU A 196 -3.44 -9.63 13.56
CA LEU A 196 -4.81 -9.98 13.96
C LEU A 196 -5.24 -11.33 13.39
N ALA A 197 -4.89 -11.64 12.14
CA ALA A 197 -5.18 -12.93 11.52
C ALA A 197 -4.54 -14.09 12.28
N ALA A 198 -3.34 -13.91 12.77
CA ALA A 198 -2.63 -14.88 13.58
C ALA A 198 -3.15 -15.00 15.03
N GLY A 199 -3.92 -14.01 15.50
CA GLY A 199 -4.30 -13.88 16.90
C GLY A 199 -3.13 -13.45 17.80
N GLY A 200 -2.23 -12.61 17.26
CA GLY A 200 -1.04 -12.11 17.94
C GLY A 200 -1.35 -11.26 19.18
N SER A 201 -0.30 -10.95 19.94
CA SER A 201 -0.38 -10.16 21.17
C SER A 201 -0.45 -8.65 20.91
N GLU A 202 -0.83 -7.87 21.93
CA GLU A 202 -0.80 -6.41 21.88
C GLU A 202 0.60 -5.87 21.56
N LEU A 203 1.63 -6.42 22.17
CA LEU A 203 3.01 -6.05 21.87
C LEU A 203 3.37 -6.25 20.38
N GLN A 204 2.87 -7.33 19.77
CA GLN A 204 3.07 -7.59 18.34
C GLN A 204 2.25 -6.61 17.47
N LEU A 205 1.06 -6.20 17.88
CA LEU A 205 0.25 -5.19 17.20
C LEU A 205 0.94 -3.81 17.23
N GLU A 206 1.45 -3.40 18.38
CA GLU A 206 2.21 -2.16 18.53
C GLU A 206 3.50 -2.16 17.68
N ALA A 207 4.23 -3.28 17.71
CA ALA A 207 5.45 -3.45 16.91
C ALA A 207 5.16 -3.40 15.41
N ALA A 208 4.08 -4.04 14.95
CA ALA A 208 3.64 -4.00 13.56
C ALA A 208 3.26 -2.57 13.12
N SER A 209 2.53 -1.83 13.96
CA SER A 209 2.19 -0.42 13.69
C SER A 209 3.43 0.48 13.66
N ARG A 210 4.37 0.28 14.59
CA ARG A 210 5.63 1.05 14.62
C ARG A 210 6.48 0.77 13.39
N PHE A 211 6.61 -0.50 12.99
CA PHE A 211 7.27 -0.89 11.75
C PHE A 211 6.63 -0.20 10.55
N ALA A 212 5.30 -0.29 10.40
CA ALA A 212 4.58 0.26 9.27
C ALA A 212 4.72 1.78 9.15
N GLY A 213 4.59 2.50 10.26
CA GLY A 213 4.74 3.96 10.29
C GLY A 213 6.14 4.40 9.88
N ALA A 214 7.16 3.77 10.44
CA ALA A 214 8.55 4.10 10.14
C ALA A 214 8.92 3.70 8.70
N LEU A 215 8.60 2.48 8.26
CA LEU A 215 8.88 2.04 6.90
C LEU A 215 8.15 2.89 5.86
N GLY A 216 6.89 3.27 6.12
CA GLY A 216 6.09 4.10 5.23
C GLY A 216 6.73 5.46 4.99
N LEU A 217 7.25 6.11 6.04
CA LEU A 217 7.98 7.38 5.93
C LEU A 217 9.30 7.22 5.19
N ALA A 218 10.13 6.23 5.57
CA ALA A 218 11.40 5.97 4.90
C ALA A 218 11.19 5.70 3.39
N PHE A 219 10.17 4.92 3.06
CA PHE A 219 9.82 4.58 1.68
C PHE A 219 9.43 5.83 0.87
N GLN A 220 8.58 6.70 1.44
CA GLN A 220 8.12 7.91 0.75
C GLN A 220 9.25 8.93 0.58
N ILE A 221 10.08 9.14 1.62
CA ILE A 221 11.25 10.02 1.50
C ILE A 221 12.19 9.51 0.41
N ARG A 222 12.41 8.19 0.33
CA ARG A 222 13.24 7.58 -0.72
C ARG A 222 12.62 7.76 -2.11
N ASP A 223 11.30 7.64 -2.27
CA ASP A 223 10.61 7.91 -3.53
C ASP A 223 10.82 9.35 -3.98
N ASP A 224 10.60 10.34 -3.09
CA ASP A 224 10.83 11.75 -3.36
C ASP A 224 12.27 12.04 -3.81
N MET A 225 13.26 11.37 -3.18
CA MET A 225 14.67 11.49 -3.57
C MET A 225 14.93 10.91 -4.97
N LEU A 226 14.37 9.74 -5.27
CA LEU A 226 14.55 9.09 -6.57
C LEU A 226 13.92 9.88 -7.71
N ASP A 227 12.78 10.51 -7.47
CA ASP A 227 12.12 11.38 -8.45
C ASP A 227 13.01 12.57 -8.83
N VAL A 228 13.68 13.20 -7.85
CA VAL A 228 14.60 14.31 -8.12
C VAL A 228 15.86 13.82 -8.87
N ILE A 229 16.48 12.72 -8.42
CA ILE A 229 17.70 12.17 -9.03
C ILE A 229 17.44 11.65 -10.45
N GLY A 230 16.26 11.05 -10.69
CA GLY A 230 15.82 10.57 -12.00
C GLY A 230 15.66 11.72 -13.00
N ASN A 231 14.97 12.77 -12.60
CA ASN A 231 14.76 13.95 -13.43
C ASN A 231 16.08 14.67 -13.79
N GLU A 232 17.05 14.76 -12.88
CA GLU A 232 18.36 15.35 -13.15
C GLU A 232 19.15 14.56 -14.21
N LYS A 233 19.06 13.22 -14.19
CA LYS A 233 19.74 12.35 -15.17
C LYS A 233 19.13 12.42 -16.56
N GLU A 234 17.80 12.54 -16.67
CA GLU A 234 17.07 12.60 -17.95
C GLU A 234 17.18 13.97 -18.61
N LEU A 235 17.15 15.06 -17.84
CA LEU A 235 17.07 16.42 -18.37
C LEU A 235 18.44 17.10 -18.52
N GLY A 236 19.52 16.56 -17.91
CA GLY A 236 20.87 17.14 -18.01
C GLY A 236 20.97 18.59 -17.54
N LYS A 237 19.97 19.12 -16.81
CA LYS A 237 19.90 20.46 -16.25
C LYS A 237 19.40 20.39 -14.82
N ALA A 238 19.93 21.26 -13.95
CA ALA A 238 19.41 21.48 -12.62
C ALA A 238 17.90 21.81 -12.72
N VAL A 239 17.06 20.98 -12.12
CA VAL A 239 15.61 21.16 -12.09
C VAL A 239 15.28 22.31 -11.15
N GLY A 240 15.10 23.45 -11.71
CA GLY A 240 14.68 24.65 -10.99
C GLY A 240 13.70 25.44 -11.84
N THR A 241 12.50 24.94 -12.05
CA THR A 241 11.33 25.77 -12.38
C THR A 241 10.06 24.91 -12.49
N ASP A 242 9.02 25.33 -11.77
CA ASP A 242 7.61 25.24 -12.11
C ASP A 242 6.78 24.00 -11.78
N THR A 243 7.10 23.22 -10.77
CA THR A 243 6.01 22.60 -10.03
C THR A 243 6.30 22.66 -8.53
N VAL A 244 5.42 23.32 -7.76
CA VAL A 244 5.46 23.36 -6.30
C VAL A 244 5.12 21.94 -5.78
N LYS A 245 6.06 21.02 -5.93
CA LYS A 245 5.90 19.69 -5.33
C LYS A 245 6.22 19.76 -3.85
N ASN A 246 5.24 19.45 -3.02
CA ASN A 246 5.38 19.40 -1.57
C ASN A 246 6.05 18.09 -1.14
N THR A 247 7.37 17.99 -1.35
CA THR A 247 8.19 16.80 -1.09
C THR A 247 9.11 17.01 0.11
N PHE A 248 9.56 15.91 0.70
CA PHE A 248 10.60 15.94 1.74
C PHE A 248 11.90 16.54 1.23
N VAL A 249 12.28 16.30 -0.03
CA VAL A 249 13.51 16.85 -0.62
C VAL A 249 13.46 18.37 -0.69
N ARG A 250 12.29 18.95 -0.97
CA ARG A 250 12.12 20.41 -0.93
C ARG A 250 12.29 20.98 0.48
N LEU A 251 11.78 20.26 1.49
CA LEU A 251 11.85 20.72 2.88
C LEU A 251 13.26 20.65 3.47
N TYR A 252 14.01 19.60 3.15
CA TYR A 252 15.23 19.24 3.87
C TYR A 252 16.48 19.14 2.99
N GLY A 253 16.32 19.04 1.66
CA GLY A 253 17.40 18.68 0.75
C GLY A 253 17.76 17.18 0.80
N LEU A 254 18.55 16.75 -0.20
CA LEU A 254 18.87 15.32 -0.39
C LEU A 254 19.67 14.71 0.77
N GLU A 255 20.65 15.45 1.31
CA GLU A 255 21.52 14.96 2.39
C GLU A 255 20.71 14.65 3.66
N LYS A 256 19.84 15.59 4.05
CA LYS A 256 18.98 15.39 5.23
C LYS A 256 17.93 14.30 5.00
N CYS A 257 17.41 14.19 3.78
CA CYS A 257 16.50 13.10 3.42
C CYS A 257 17.18 11.72 3.56
N GLU A 258 18.46 11.58 3.16
CA GLU A 258 19.21 10.34 3.34
C GLU A 258 19.38 9.99 4.85
N GLU A 259 19.67 10.96 5.69
CA GLU A 259 19.72 10.77 7.15
C GLU A 259 18.36 10.31 7.71
N LEU A 260 17.25 10.92 7.26
CA LEU A 260 15.91 10.59 7.69
C LEU A 260 15.50 9.17 7.21
N VAL A 261 15.83 8.80 5.98
CA VAL A 261 15.60 7.43 5.48
C VAL A 261 16.31 6.41 6.37
N ASN A 262 17.58 6.64 6.70
CA ASN A 262 18.33 5.74 7.57
C ASN A 262 17.71 5.68 8.97
N HIS A 263 17.38 6.82 9.56
CA HIS A 263 16.76 6.90 10.89
C HIS A 263 15.44 6.15 10.97
N TYR A 264 14.52 6.37 10.02
CA TYR A 264 13.23 5.68 10.01
C TYR A 264 13.38 4.19 9.66
N THR A 265 14.35 3.83 8.82
CA THR A 265 14.68 2.42 8.55
C THR A 265 15.13 1.72 9.84
N ASP A 266 16.02 2.32 10.62
CA ASP A 266 16.47 1.76 11.90
C ASP A 266 15.31 1.56 12.88
N ILE A 267 14.38 2.52 12.97
CA ILE A 267 13.17 2.40 13.80
C ILE A 267 12.31 1.20 13.34
N ALA A 268 12.13 1.04 12.03
CA ALA A 268 11.38 -0.08 11.47
C ALA A 268 12.05 -1.43 11.80
N LEU A 269 13.36 -1.53 11.61
CA LEU A 269 14.12 -2.75 11.88
C LEU A 269 14.12 -3.11 13.38
N GLU A 270 14.20 -2.11 14.26
CA GLU A 270 14.13 -2.32 15.70
C GLU A 270 12.75 -2.88 16.13
N ALA A 271 11.67 -2.37 15.52
CA ALA A 271 10.32 -2.87 15.80
C ALA A 271 10.14 -4.35 15.43
N LEU A 272 10.87 -4.85 14.44
CA LEU A 272 10.81 -6.26 14.03
C LEU A 272 11.39 -7.24 15.07
N LYS A 273 12.25 -6.79 15.99
CA LYS A 273 12.88 -7.65 17.00
C LYS A 273 11.89 -8.32 17.96
N VAL A 274 10.67 -7.85 18.04
CA VAL A 274 9.56 -8.49 18.77
C VAL A 274 9.19 -9.85 18.16
N PHE A 275 9.49 -10.07 16.88
CA PHE A 275 9.13 -11.28 16.16
C PHE A 275 10.36 -12.20 16.01
N PRO A 276 10.26 -13.48 16.42
CA PRO A 276 11.42 -14.40 16.42
C PRO A 276 12.04 -14.63 15.04
N ASP A 277 11.20 -14.70 13.99
CA ASP A 277 11.63 -14.96 12.60
C ASP A 277 11.27 -13.77 11.70
N HIS A 278 12.05 -12.69 11.82
CA HIS A 278 11.80 -11.42 11.12
C HIS A 278 12.78 -11.14 9.98
N GLN A 279 13.73 -12.04 9.70
CA GLN A 279 14.80 -11.77 8.73
C GLN A 279 14.28 -11.38 7.34
N TYR A 280 13.18 -11.99 6.91
CA TYR A 280 12.58 -11.67 5.61
C TYR A 280 12.16 -10.20 5.50
N LEU A 281 11.41 -9.67 6.50
CA LEU A 281 11.00 -8.26 6.50
C LEU A 281 12.17 -7.32 6.76
N TYR A 282 13.16 -7.75 7.51
CA TYR A 282 14.41 -7.01 7.69
C TYR A 282 15.09 -6.76 6.34
N ASP A 283 15.32 -7.83 5.57
CA ASP A 283 15.95 -7.73 4.25
C ASP A 283 15.08 -6.96 3.24
N LEU A 284 13.76 -7.17 3.26
CA LEU A 284 12.83 -6.45 2.40
C LEU A 284 12.80 -4.94 2.71
N ALA A 285 12.79 -4.56 3.99
CA ALA A 285 12.82 -3.15 4.40
C ALA A 285 14.10 -2.46 3.90
N LEU A 286 15.27 -3.08 4.08
CA LEU A 286 16.52 -2.57 3.54
C LEU A 286 16.47 -2.43 2.02
N GLN A 287 15.96 -3.43 1.31
CA GLN A 287 15.84 -3.36 -0.15
C GLN A 287 14.94 -2.20 -0.60
N LEU A 288 13.85 -1.92 0.13
CA LEU A 288 12.91 -0.85 -0.22
C LEU A 288 13.48 0.54 0.06
N THR A 289 14.25 0.70 1.13
CA THR A 289 14.78 1.99 1.56
C THR A 289 16.15 2.34 0.98
N GLN A 290 16.91 1.34 0.53
CA GLN A 290 18.25 1.50 -0.06
C GLN A 290 18.27 1.41 -1.60
N ARG A 291 17.10 1.30 -2.25
CA ARG A 291 17.02 1.24 -3.72
C ARG A 291 17.59 2.52 -4.35
N THR A 292 18.17 2.36 -5.53
CA THR A 292 18.76 3.45 -6.33
C THR A 292 17.98 3.74 -7.61
N SER A 293 16.87 3.00 -7.83
CA SER A 293 15.98 3.14 -8.99
C SER A 293 14.60 2.54 -8.68
#